data_26e491e93f8ce1270b26445f5eff8fe1
#
_entry.id   26e491e93f8ce1270b26445f5eff8fe1
#
_cell.length_a   1.000
_cell.length_b   1.000
_cell.length_c   1.000
_cell.angle_alpha   90.00
_cell.angle_beta   90.00
_cell.angle_gamma   90.00
#
_symmetry.space_group_name_H-M   'P 1'
#
loop_
_entity.id
_entity.type
_entity.pdbx_description
1 polymer ?
#
loop_
_entity_poly.entity_id
_entity_poly.type
_entity_poly.pdbx_seq_one_letter_code
_entity_poly.pdbx_strand_id
1 'polypeptide(L)'
;MESTYKAKMIIDKDFRIGKIEDRMYGSFVEPLGRCVYGGIYEPDHPTADKNGLRHDVIDVVKELNLSIVRFPGGNYVSSYNWEDSIGPIEDRPVRLDLAWKSIDPNKFGINEFVEWSKIVGTDIMMTFNLGTRGIEAAKNLIEYCNFPGGTYWSDLRRKHGYEKPHNIKVWCLGNEPDGDWQVAQKTPEEYGRIARETAKVVKLMDPANEVVISGSSLWRVKTFPEWDKTVLEHAYDYVDYVSIHAYY
;
A
#
# COMPACT_ATOMS: atom_id res chain seq x y z
N MET A 1 -10.95 15.42 -40.53
CA MET A 1 -12.33 15.34 -40.02
C MET A 1 -12.24 14.96 -38.57
N GLU A 2 -12.56 15.87 -37.67
CA GLU A 2 -12.66 15.54 -36.25
C GLU A 2 -13.87 14.60 -36.06
N SER A 3 -13.64 13.43 -35.52
CA SER A 3 -14.74 12.50 -35.17
C SER A 3 -15.38 13.00 -33.88
N THR A 4 -16.61 13.47 -33.96
CA THR A 4 -17.38 13.86 -32.79
C THR A 4 -18.06 12.61 -32.20
N TYR A 5 -17.64 12.24 -30.99
CA TYR A 5 -18.31 11.18 -30.23
C TYR A 5 -19.54 11.75 -29.54
N LYS A 6 -20.66 11.03 -29.62
CA LYS A 6 -21.89 11.37 -28.90
C LYS A 6 -22.12 10.35 -27.80
N ALA A 7 -22.34 10.83 -26.59
CA ALA A 7 -22.72 9.99 -25.43
C ALA A 7 -24.06 10.46 -24.87
N LYS A 8 -24.85 9.54 -24.35
CA LYS A 8 -26.09 9.83 -23.64
C LYS A 8 -25.99 9.24 -22.22
N MET A 9 -26.17 10.09 -21.22
CA MET A 9 -26.24 9.67 -19.83
C MET A 9 -27.69 9.85 -19.35
N ILE A 10 -28.21 8.82 -18.67
CA ILE A 10 -29.53 8.86 -18.02
C ILE A 10 -29.29 8.66 -16.53
N ILE A 11 -29.68 9.62 -15.73
CA ILE A 11 -29.62 9.57 -14.26
C ILE A 11 -31.03 9.63 -13.72
N ASP A 12 -31.40 8.63 -12.92
CA ASP A 12 -32.70 8.56 -12.30
C ASP A 12 -32.54 8.24 -10.81
N LYS A 13 -33.17 9.05 -9.94
CA LYS A 13 -33.12 8.88 -8.48
C LYS A 13 -33.66 7.54 -7.99
N ASP A 14 -34.54 6.93 -8.77
CA ASP A 14 -35.18 5.67 -8.43
C ASP A 14 -34.42 4.46 -8.98
N PHE A 15 -33.42 4.71 -9.81
CA PHE A 15 -32.51 3.68 -10.37
C PHE A 15 -31.20 3.60 -9.60
N ARG A 16 -31.30 3.18 -8.32
CA ARG A 16 -30.14 3.04 -7.43
C ARG A 16 -29.60 1.62 -7.49
N ILE A 17 -28.29 1.50 -7.81
CA ILE A 17 -27.58 0.21 -7.83
C ILE A 17 -27.02 -0.12 -6.43
N GLY A 18 -26.52 0.89 -5.71
CA GLY A 18 -25.92 0.72 -4.38
C GLY A 18 -25.45 2.03 -3.77
N LYS A 19 -24.95 1.95 -2.54
CA LYS A 19 -24.23 3.04 -1.88
C LYS A 19 -22.80 3.07 -2.41
N ILE A 20 -22.27 4.25 -2.69
CA ILE A 20 -20.85 4.44 -2.96
C ILE A 20 -20.11 4.41 -1.61
N GLU A 21 -19.21 3.48 -1.46
CA GLU A 21 -18.36 3.39 -0.25
C GLU A 21 -17.30 4.49 -0.26
N ASP A 22 -17.08 5.09 0.90
CA ASP A 22 -16.15 6.21 1.05
C ASP A 22 -14.71 5.86 0.60
N ARG A 23 -14.32 4.59 0.72
CA ARG A 23 -13.01 4.06 0.27
C ARG A 23 -12.77 4.19 -1.24
N MET A 24 -13.81 4.41 -2.05
CA MET A 24 -13.67 4.75 -3.46
C MET A 24 -12.97 6.10 -3.69
N TYR A 25 -12.95 6.96 -2.69
CA TYR A 25 -12.27 8.26 -2.71
C TYR A 25 -10.89 8.22 -2.04
N GLY A 26 -10.25 7.06 -2.10
CA GLY A 26 -8.90 6.85 -1.63
C GLY A 26 -7.84 7.36 -2.59
N SER A 27 -6.59 7.25 -2.16
CA SER A 27 -5.43 7.63 -2.95
C SER A 27 -4.28 6.66 -2.73
N PHE A 28 -3.12 7.00 -3.29
CA PHE A 28 -1.97 6.13 -3.36
C PHE A 28 -0.68 6.96 -3.23
N VAL A 29 0.26 6.48 -2.43
CA VAL A 29 1.56 7.10 -2.20
C VAL A 29 2.66 6.08 -2.41
N GLU A 30 3.66 6.43 -3.21
CA GLU A 30 4.82 5.63 -3.54
C GLU A 30 6.07 6.51 -3.60
N PRO A 31 7.25 6.05 -3.17
CA PRO A 31 8.54 6.71 -3.41
C PRO A 31 8.90 6.75 -4.91
N LEU A 32 8.12 7.49 -5.67
CA LEU A 32 8.20 7.67 -7.12
C LEU A 32 8.34 9.17 -7.44
N GLY A 33 9.37 9.53 -8.17
CA GLY A 33 9.61 10.93 -8.53
C GLY A 33 9.64 11.84 -7.29
N ARG A 34 8.75 12.82 -7.24
CA ARG A 34 8.61 13.75 -6.12
C ARG A 34 7.36 13.48 -5.24
N CYS A 35 6.79 12.29 -5.30
CA CYS A 35 5.61 12.00 -4.48
C CYS A 35 5.95 12.03 -2.97
N VAL A 36 7.02 11.36 -2.57
CA VAL A 36 7.49 11.34 -1.18
C VAL A 36 8.59 12.37 -0.98
N TYR A 37 9.78 12.15 -1.53
CA TYR A 37 10.93 13.06 -1.38
C TYR A 37 10.81 14.28 -2.28
N GLY A 38 10.80 15.47 -1.67
CA GLY A 38 10.51 16.74 -2.36
C GLY A 38 9.01 16.95 -2.65
N GLY A 39 8.16 16.12 -2.04
CA GLY A 39 6.70 16.21 -2.01
C GLY A 39 6.18 16.20 -0.59
N ILE A 40 5.72 15.03 -0.08
CA ILE A 40 5.23 14.89 1.29
C ILE A 40 6.33 15.17 2.32
N TYR A 41 7.55 14.71 2.04
CA TYR A 41 8.70 14.79 2.93
C TYR A 41 9.84 15.58 2.29
N GLU A 42 10.20 16.70 2.91
CA GLU A 42 11.31 17.58 2.48
C GLU A 42 11.74 18.44 3.69
N PRO A 43 12.66 17.94 4.56
CA PRO A 43 13.00 18.59 5.83
C PRO A 43 13.48 20.04 5.70
N ASP A 44 14.14 20.37 4.60
CA ASP A 44 14.70 21.73 4.36
C ASP A 44 13.70 22.69 3.73
N HIS A 45 12.44 22.26 3.48
CA HIS A 45 11.42 23.12 2.91
C HIS A 45 10.88 24.12 3.94
N PRO A 46 10.60 25.40 3.56
CA PRO A 46 10.12 26.42 4.51
C PRO A 46 8.83 26.06 5.24
N THR A 47 7.99 25.19 4.68
CA THR A 47 6.74 24.73 5.31
C THR A 47 6.87 23.38 6.02
N ALA A 48 8.07 22.78 6.05
CA ALA A 48 8.28 21.52 6.72
C ALA A 48 8.20 21.68 8.24
N ASP A 49 7.58 20.72 8.90
CA ASP A 49 7.62 20.62 10.35
C ASP A 49 8.95 19.99 10.83
N LYS A 50 9.07 19.84 12.16
CA LYS A 50 10.26 19.22 12.79
C LYS A 50 10.51 17.77 12.34
N ASN A 51 9.51 17.10 11.79
CA ASN A 51 9.59 15.73 11.27
C ASN A 51 9.84 15.69 9.76
N GLY A 52 10.01 16.84 9.11
CA GLY A 52 10.26 16.98 7.67
C GLY A 52 9.01 16.87 6.80
N LEU A 53 7.81 16.87 7.40
CA LEU A 53 6.54 16.81 6.66
C LEU A 53 6.14 18.19 6.16
N ARG A 54 5.86 18.32 4.88
CA ARG A 54 5.47 19.57 4.24
C ARG A 54 4.01 19.92 4.49
N HIS A 55 3.78 20.98 5.24
CA HIS A 55 2.43 21.42 5.59
C HIS A 55 1.66 22.04 4.41
N ASP A 56 2.30 22.68 3.46
CA ASP A 56 1.66 23.13 2.22
C ASP A 56 1.06 21.98 1.41
N VAL A 57 1.76 20.84 1.35
CA VAL A 57 1.25 19.61 0.72
C VAL A 57 0.13 18.99 1.56
N ILE A 58 0.30 18.91 2.88
CA ILE A 58 -0.72 18.39 3.81
C ILE A 58 -2.04 19.17 3.67
N ASP A 59 -1.98 20.49 3.60
CA ASP A 59 -3.17 21.34 3.51
C ASP A 59 -3.95 21.08 2.21
N VAL A 60 -3.27 20.97 1.07
CA VAL A 60 -3.90 20.61 -0.21
C VAL A 60 -4.49 19.18 -0.18
N VAL A 61 -3.77 18.23 0.43
CA VAL A 61 -4.26 16.83 0.53
C VAL A 61 -5.49 16.74 1.43
N LYS A 62 -5.58 17.54 2.50
CA LYS A 62 -6.78 17.62 3.34
C LYS A 62 -8.01 18.09 2.58
N GLU A 63 -7.86 19.00 1.62
CA GLU A 63 -8.97 19.46 0.77
C GLU A 63 -9.56 18.32 -0.08
N LEU A 64 -8.76 17.29 -0.41
CA LEU A 64 -9.24 16.12 -1.14
C LEU A 64 -10.13 15.20 -0.30
N ASN A 65 -10.09 15.32 1.04
CA ASN A 65 -10.85 14.51 1.98
C ASN A 65 -10.70 13.00 1.72
N LEU A 66 -9.47 12.55 1.61
CA LEU A 66 -9.14 11.15 1.29
C LEU A 66 -9.60 10.22 2.41
N SER A 67 -10.37 9.20 2.07
CA SER A 67 -10.85 8.19 3.02
C SER A 67 -9.77 7.20 3.42
N ILE A 68 -8.91 6.79 2.47
CA ILE A 68 -7.85 5.81 2.67
C ILE A 68 -6.70 6.07 1.71
N VAL A 69 -5.46 5.81 2.15
CA VAL A 69 -4.27 5.93 1.30
C VAL A 69 -3.45 4.64 1.34
N ARG A 70 -3.13 4.10 0.16
CA ARG A 70 -2.27 2.93 -0.01
C ARG A 70 -0.79 3.32 0.01
N PHE A 71 0.02 2.59 0.79
CA PHE A 71 1.47 2.79 0.95
C PHE A 71 2.18 1.42 1.14
N PRO A 72 3.46 1.23 0.79
CA PRO A 72 4.42 2.18 0.22
C PRO A 72 4.43 2.19 -1.31
N GLY A 73 3.42 1.72 -1.93
CA GLY A 73 3.37 1.77 -3.37
C GLY A 73 2.68 0.55 -3.95
N GLY A 74 2.81 0.45 -5.13
CA GLY A 74 3.21 0.31 -6.50
C GLY A 74 4.44 -0.62 -6.67
N ASN A 75 5.14 -0.37 -7.73
CA ASN A 75 6.27 -1.20 -8.12
C ASN A 75 7.40 -1.19 -7.07
N TYR A 76 7.57 -0.09 -6.38
CA TYR A 76 8.54 0.08 -5.30
C TYR A 76 8.44 -1.04 -4.25
N VAL A 77 7.23 -1.42 -3.82
CA VAL A 77 7.05 -2.38 -2.73
C VAL A 77 7.65 -3.75 -3.03
N SER A 78 7.75 -4.14 -4.31
CA SER A 78 8.21 -5.48 -4.72
C SER A 78 9.67 -5.77 -4.38
N SER A 79 10.47 -4.72 -4.10
CA SER A 79 11.86 -4.85 -3.65
C SER A 79 12.16 -4.14 -2.32
N TYR A 80 11.16 -3.56 -1.68
CA TYR A 80 11.30 -2.78 -0.46
C TYR A 80 11.43 -3.65 0.79
N ASN A 81 12.40 -3.30 1.64
CA ASN A 81 12.57 -3.86 2.98
C ASN A 81 12.06 -2.85 4.00
N TRP A 82 10.92 -3.11 4.58
CA TRP A 82 10.29 -2.19 5.53
C TRP A 82 11.15 -1.94 6.79
N GLU A 83 11.97 -2.92 7.16
CA GLU A 83 12.89 -2.83 8.29
C GLU A 83 13.98 -1.76 8.11
N ASP A 84 14.32 -1.46 6.86
CA ASP A 84 15.33 -0.45 6.52
C ASP A 84 14.83 0.99 6.76
N SER A 85 13.53 1.19 6.89
CA SER A 85 12.92 2.52 7.05
C SER A 85 12.26 2.76 8.41
N ILE A 86 12.68 2.03 9.43
CA ILE A 86 12.25 2.22 10.82
C ILE A 86 13.44 2.57 11.73
N GLY A 87 13.17 3.05 12.95
CA GLY A 87 14.21 3.50 13.88
C GLY A 87 14.79 4.87 13.53
N PRO A 88 15.93 5.24 14.16
CA PRO A 88 16.59 6.52 13.94
C PRO A 88 16.97 6.72 12.46
N ILE A 89 16.69 7.90 11.92
CA ILE A 89 16.90 8.19 10.49
C ILE A 89 18.38 8.06 10.10
N GLU A 90 19.27 8.45 11.00
CA GLU A 90 20.73 8.39 10.81
C GLU A 90 21.29 6.97 10.70
N ASP A 91 20.59 5.98 11.22
CA ASP A 91 21.01 4.57 11.20
C ASP A 91 20.43 3.80 9.99
N ARG A 92 19.53 4.43 9.22
CA ARG A 92 18.84 3.76 8.12
C ARG A 92 19.75 3.62 6.88
N PRO A 93 19.79 2.44 6.26
CA PRO A 93 20.62 2.24 5.08
C PRO A 93 20.05 2.96 3.85
N VAL A 94 20.94 3.46 3.01
CA VAL A 94 20.57 3.93 1.67
C VAL A 94 20.49 2.73 0.73
N ARG A 95 19.41 2.59 -0.03
CA ARG A 95 19.17 1.48 -0.95
C ARG A 95 19.01 1.94 -2.40
N LEU A 96 19.29 1.01 -3.32
CA LEU A 96 18.91 1.15 -4.72
C LEU A 96 17.44 0.68 -4.87
N ASP A 97 16.56 1.57 -5.30
CA ASP A 97 15.23 1.20 -5.75
C ASP A 97 15.31 0.71 -7.21
N LEU A 98 14.88 -0.55 -7.42
CA LEU A 98 14.93 -1.20 -8.72
C LEU A 98 13.77 -0.81 -9.62
N ALA A 99 12.63 -0.41 -9.05
CA ALA A 99 11.45 -0.05 -9.81
C ALA A 99 11.64 1.26 -10.56
N TRP A 100 12.14 2.28 -9.87
CA TRP A 100 12.27 3.63 -10.43
C TRP A 100 13.72 4.03 -10.70
N LYS A 101 14.67 3.10 -10.47
CA LYS A 101 16.11 3.29 -10.68
C LYS A 101 16.63 4.52 -9.92
N SER A 102 16.15 4.71 -8.72
CA SER A 102 16.48 5.81 -7.83
C SER A 102 17.24 5.34 -6.59
N ILE A 103 17.84 6.28 -5.89
CA ILE A 103 18.46 6.02 -4.59
C ILE A 103 17.44 6.40 -3.52
N ASP A 104 17.06 5.42 -2.70
CA ASP A 104 16.17 5.63 -1.56
C ASP A 104 16.99 5.79 -0.29
N PRO A 105 16.94 6.95 0.36
CA PRO A 105 17.60 7.19 1.64
C PRO A 105 16.87 6.58 2.83
N ASN A 106 15.72 5.93 2.63
CA ASN A 106 14.84 5.34 3.68
C ASN A 106 14.43 6.31 4.80
N LYS A 107 14.45 7.63 4.53
CA LYS A 107 14.12 8.65 5.54
C LYS A 107 12.63 8.80 5.79
N PHE A 108 11.79 8.28 4.90
CA PHE A 108 10.34 8.26 5.03
C PHE A 108 9.85 6.82 4.92
N GLY A 109 9.47 6.24 6.04
CA GLY A 109 8.98 4.87 6.12
C GLY A 109 7.60 4.77 6.75
N ILE A 110 7.31 3.62 7.35
CA ILE A 110 6.01 3.30 7.93
C ILE A 110 5.62 4.30 9.01
N ASN A 111 6.54 4.64 9.91
CA ASN A 111 6.24 5.50 11.03
C ASN A 111 5.92 6.93 10.59
N GLU A 112 6.72 7.48 9.68
CA GLU A 112 6.49 8.80 9.10
C GLU A 112 5.18 8.84 8.32
N PHE A 113 4.86 7.77 7.58
CA PHE A 113 3.60 7.67 6.86
C PHE A 113 2.39 7.61 7.81
N VAL A 114 2.49 6.85 8.91
CA VAL A 114 1.44 6.80 9.94
C VAL A 114 1.22 8.18 10.57
N GLU A 115 2.28 8.92 10.88
CA GLU A 115 2.13 10.29 11.41
C GLU A 115 1.51 11.24 10.38
N TRP A 116 1.97 11.17 9.14
CA TRP A 116 1.37 11.93 8.06
C TRP A 116 -0.12 11.62 7.88
N SER A 117 -0.50 10.35 7.85
CA SER A 117 -1.91 9.94 7.69
C SER A 117 -2.81 10.43 8.83
N LYS A 118 -2.30 10.44 10.07
CA LYS A 118 -3.02 11.03 11.22
C LYS A 118 -3.25 12.54 11.05
N ILE A 119 -2.24 13.26 10.55
CA ILE A 119 -2.35 14.70 10.32
C ILE A 119 -3.34 15.02 9.20
N VAL A 120 -3.31 14.22 8.12
CA VAL A 120 -4.25 14.36 6.99
C VAL A 120 -5.66 13.92 7.37
N GLY A 121 -5.81 12.94 8.28
CA GLY A 121 -7.10 12.38 8.68
C GLY A 121 -7.58 11.27 7.75
N THR A 122 -6.66 10.43 7.25
CA THR A 122 -6.95 9.32 6.33
C THR A 122 -6.63 7.97 6.96
N ASP A 123 -7.36 6.93 6.57
CA ASP A 123 -7.03 5.55 6.90
C ASP A 123 -5.82 5.07 6.07
N ILE A 124 -5.22 3.96 6.49
CA ILE A 124 -4.06 3.36 5.84
C ILE A 124 -4.42 2.01 5.22
N MET A 125 -4.06 1.83 3.95
CA MET A 125 -3.99 0.56 3.26
C MET A 125 -2.51 0.22 3.06
N MET A 126 -1.99 -0.73 3.86
CA MET A 126 -0.57 -1.09 3.84
C MET A 126 -0.31 -2.24 2.89
N THR A 127 0.74 -2.16 2.09
CA THR A 127 1.11 -3.20 1.13
C THR A 127 2.33 -3.99 1.60
N PHE A 128 2.23 -5.32 1.59
CA PHE A 128 3.36 -6.21 1.86
C PHE A 128 4.26 -6.38 0.62
N ASN A 129 5.56 -6.54 0.83
CA ASN A 129 6.45 -7.02 -0.22
C ASN A 129 6.28 -8.55 -0.37
N LEU A 130 5.50 -8.97 -1.35
CA LEU A 130 5.42 -10.37 -1.80
C LEU A 130 6.21 -10.62 -3.10
N GLY A 131 7.03 -9.67 -3.51
CA GLY A 131 8.01 -9.83 -4.59
C GLY A 131 9.24 -10.57 -4.09
N THR A 132 10.20 -9.83 -3.57
CA THR A 132 11.49 -10.34 -3.06
C THR A 132 11.42 -10.88 -1.64
N ARG A 133 10.36 -10.57 -0.89
CA ARG A 133 10.11 -11.03 0.48
C ARG A 133 8.92 -12.00 0.51
N GLY A 134 8.38 -12.27 1.66
CA GLY A 134 7.31 -13.26 1.77
C GLY A 134 6.61 -13.22 3.12
N ILE A 135 6.03 -14.37 3.51
CA ILE A 135 5.14 -14.55 4.65
C ILE A 135 5.77 -14.06 5.96
N GLU A 136 7.06 -14.36 6.19
CA GLU A 136 7.74 -13.97 7.43
C GLU A 136 7.87 -12.44 7.53
N ALA A 137 8.29 -11.77 6.46
CA ALA A 137 8.38 -10.32 6.46
C ALA A 137 7.02 -9.64 6.64
N ALA A 138 5.97 -10.20 6.06
CA ALA A 138 4.59 -9.73 6.26
C ALA A 138 4.13 -9.93 7.71
N LYS A 139 4.37 -11.10 8.30
CA LYS A 139 4.09 -11.38 9.72
C LYS A 139 4.79 -10.38 10.63
N ASN A 140 6.07 -10.14 10.40
CA ASN A 140 6.88 -9.24 11.21
C ASN A 140 6.38 -7.79 11.10
N LEU A 141 5.98 -7.37 9.89
CA LEU A 141 5.43 -6.04 9.65
C LEU A 141 4.10 -5.83 10.39
N ILE A 142 3.16 -6.78 10.30
CA ILE A 142 1.88 -6.64 11.01
C ILE A 142 2.05 -6.71 12.53
N GLU A 143 3.01 -7.52 13.03
CA GLU A 143 3.37 -7.54 14.44
C GLU A 143 3.93 -6.19 14.89
N TYR A 144 4.86 -5.61 14.11
CA TYR A 144 5.40 -4.28 14.38
C TYR A 144 4.29 -3.23 14.44
N CYS A 145 3.40 -3.22 13.47
CA CYS A 145 2.35 -2.19 13.36
C CYS A 145 1.24 -2.37 14.39
N ASN A 146 0.77 -3.60 14.63
CA ASN A 146 -0.52 -3.79 15.29
C ASN A 146 -0.45 -4.51 16.63
N PHE A 147 0.62 -5.25 16.95
CA PHE A 147 0.68 -5.96 18.21
C PHE A 147 0.99 -5.02 19.38
N PRO A 148 0.29 -5.14 20.54
CA PRO A 148 0.41 -4.15 21.62
C PRO A 148 1.80 -4.03 22.22
N GLY A 149 2.46 -5.15 22.50
CA GLY A 149 3.78 -5.22 23.15
C GLY A 149 4.09 -6.62 23.67
N GLY A 150 5.31 -6.83 24.16
CA GLY A 150 5.77 -8.10 24.72
C GLY A 150 6.34 -9.06 23.67
N THR A 151 6.51 -8.62 22.43
CA THR A 151 7.19 -9.36 21.37
C THR A 151 8.27 -8.50 20.73
N TYR A 152 9.22 -9.13 20.05
CA TYR A 152 10.38 -8.44 19.47
C TYR A 152 10.00 -7.21 18.62
N TRP A 153 9.09 -7.38 17.66
CA TRP A 153 8.72 -6.32 16.73
C TRP A 153 7.83 -5.26 17.38
N SER A 154 6.89 -5.64 18.23
CA SER A 154 6.04 -4.70 18.94
C SER A 154 6.82 -3.86 19.96
N ASP A 155 7.78 -4.47 20.66
CA ASP A 155 8.66 -3.76 21.59
C ASP A 155 9.66 -2.87 20.85
N LEU A 156 10.11 -3.28 19.65
CA LEU A 156 10.94 -2.44 18.79
C LEU A 156 10.19 -1.18 18.34
N ARG A 157 8.89 -1.29 17.93
CA ARG A 157 8.04 -0.13 17.65
C ARG A 157 8.01 0.83 18.84
N ARG A 158 7.77 0.29 20.04
CA ARG A 158 7.73 1.09 21.28
C ARG A 158 9.07 1.77 21.56
N LYS A 159 10.17 1.06 21.38
CA LYS A 159 11.54 1.62 21.47
C LYS A 159 11.78 2.76 20.47
N HIS A 160 11.15 2.70 19.31
CA HIS A 160 11.19 3.77 18.30
C HIS A 160 10.25 4.95 18.64
N GLY A 161 9.62 4.97 19.82
CA GLY A 161 8.77 6.07 20.29
C GLY A 161 7.27 5.92 20.00
N TYR A 162 6.86 4.82 19.41
CA TYR A 162 5.45 4.56 19.10
C TYR A 162 4.84 3.57 20.11
N GLU A 163 4.48 4.08 21.28
CA GLU A 163 3.99 3.25 22.40
C GLU A 163 2.72 2.45 22.02
N LYS A 164 1.77 3.10 21.33
CA LYS A 164 0.52 2.46 20.90
C LYS A 164 0.70 1.80 19.54
N PRO A 165 -0.05 0.70 19.27
CA PRO A 165 -0.15 0.14 17.93
C PRO A 165 -0.61 1.18 16.91
N HIS A 166 -0.13 1.04 15.66
CA HIS A 166 -0.60 1.85 14.54
C HIS A 166 -2.03 1.50 14.12
N ASN A 167 -2.46 0.27 14.44
CA ASN A 167 -3.83 -0.21 14.21
C ASN A 167 -4.27 -0.16 12.75
N ILE A 168 -3.38 -0.53 11.85
CA ILE A 168 -3.65 -0.62 10.41
C ILE A 168 -4.61 -1.78 10.16
N LYS A 169 -5.71 -1.54 9.44
CA LYS A 169 -6.78 -2.53 9.24
C LYS A 169 -6.79 -3.16 7.85
N VAL A 170 -6.29 -2.47 6.83
CA VAL A 170 -6.34 -2.95 5.44
C VAL A 170 -4.94 -3.28 4.94
N TRP A 171 -4.78 -4.51 4.42
CA TRP A 171 -3.49 -5.07 4.03
C TRP A 171 -3.53 -5.62 2.61
N CYS A 172 -2.67 -5.07 1.73
CA CYS A 172 -2.53 -5.53 0.35
C CYS A 172 -1.44 -6.59 0.22
N LEU A 173 -1.73 -7.65 -0.51
CA LEU A 173 -0.84 -8.78 -0.75
C LEU A 173 0.05 -8.54 -1.97
N GLY A 174 0.91 -7.52 -1.91
CA GLY A 174 1.82 -7.16 -3.00
C GLY A 174 1.22 -6.19 -4.01
N ASN A 175 1.92 -6.02 -5.13
CA ASN A 175 1.54 -5.14 -6.24
C ASN A 175 1.84 -5.79 -7.59
N GLU A 176 0.84 -5.91 -8.46
CA GLU A 176 0.96 -6.34 -9.87
C GLU A 176 1.88 -7.55 -10.09
N PRO A 177 1.76 -8.65 -9.33
CA PRO A 177 2.72 -9.75 -9.38
C PRO A 177 2.71 -10.52 -10.71
N ASP A 178 1.73 -10.29 -11.58
CA ASP A 178 1.61 -10.82 -12.95
C ASP A 178 2.39 -10.01 -13.98
N GLY A 179 2.77 -8.76 -13.66
CA GLY A 179 3.46 -7.85 -14.57
C GLY A 179 4.92 -8.24 -14.82
N ASP A 180 5.36 -8.27 -16.07
CA ASP A 180 6.74 -8.57 -16.47
C ASP A 180 7.74 -7.45 -16.12
N TRP A 181 7.23 -6.28 -15.73
CA TRP A 181 8.00 -5.15 -15.19
C TRP A 181 8.28 -5.28 -13.69
N GLN A 182 7.62 -6.21 -13.00
CA GLN A 182 7.77 -6.37 -11.54
C GLN A 182 9.02 -7.17 -11.18
N VAL A 183 9.70 -6.72 -10.13
CA VAL A 183 10.74 -7.54 -9.49
C VAL A 183 10.08 -8.77 -8.88
N ALA A 184 10.62 -9.95 -9.22
CA ALA A 184 10.08 -11.25 -8.77
C ALA A 184 8.63 -11.49 -9.24
N GLN A 185 8.34 -11.20 -10.52
CA GLN A 185 7.12 -11.62 -11.19
C GLN A 185 6.80 -13.09 -10.87
N LYS A 186 5.52 -13.41 -10.80
CA LYS A 186 5.02 -14.75 -10.44
C LYS A 186 4.03 -15.30 -11.45
N THR A 187 3.92 -16.62 -11.48
CA THR A 187 2.75 -17.26 -12.07
C THR A 187 1.54 -17.13 -11.14
N PRO A 188 0.30 -17.28 -11.64
CA PRO A 188 -0.89 -17.17 -10.80
C PRO A 188 -0.92 -18.21 -9.67
N GLU A 189 -0.36 -19.41 -9.87
CA GLU A 189 -0.26 -20.46 -8.86
C GLU A 189 0.75 -20.09 -7.75
N GLU A 190 1.93 -19.60 -8.15
CA GLU A 190 2.96 -19.14 -7.20
C GLU A 190 2.44 -18.00 -6.34
N TYR A 191 1.81 -17.02 -6.98
CA TYR A 191 1.23 -15.89 -6.25
C TYR A 191 0.04 -16.32 -5.39
N GLY A 192 -0.89 -17.08 -5.94
CA GLY A 192 -2.08 -17.55 -5.20
C GLY A 192 -1.71 -18.30 -3.92
N ARG A 193 -0.67 -19.14 -3.96
CA ARG A 193 -0.18 -19.88 -2.79
C ARG A 193 0.43 -18.97 -1.73
N ILE A 194 1.33 -18.06 -2.11
CA ILE A 194 1.97 -17.16 -1.13
C ILE A 194 0.96 -16.15 -0.58
N ALA A 195 0.05 -15.66 -1.41
CA ALA A 195 -1.02 -14.75 -1.01
C ALA A 195 -1.94 -15.39 0.02
N ARG A 196 -2.40 -16.64 -0.23
CA ARG A 196 -3.21 -17.40 0.73
C ARG A 196 -2.54 -17.52 2.09
N GLU A 197 -1.28 -17.97 2.13
CA GLU A 197 -0.59 -18.18 3.40
C GLU A 197 -0.31 -16.85 4.12
N THR A 198 -0.06 -15.78 3.38
CA THR A 198 0.07 -14.43 3.96
C THR A 198 -1.27 -13.93 4.51
N ALA A 199 -2.37 -14.12 3.77
CA ALA A 199 -3.72 -13.77 4.23
C ALA A 199 -4.08 -14.50 5.53
N LYS A 200 -3.74 -15.80 5.65
CA LYS A 200 -3.92 -16.55 6.91
C LYS A 200 -3.18 -15.90 8.08
N VAL A 201 -1.94 -15.48 7.87
CA VAL A 201 -1.17 -14.77 8.92
C VAL A 201 -1.89 -13.50 9.36
N VAL A 202 -2.39 -12.71 8.41
CA VAL A 202 -3.15 -11.48 8.71
C VAL A 202 -4.40 -11.77 9.51
N LYS A 203 -5.17 -12.80 9.12
CA LYS A 203 -6.42 -13.20 9.81
C LYS A 203 -6.16 -13.86 11.17
N LEU A 204 -5.06 -14.60 11.33
CA LEU A 204 -4.65 -15.17 12.62
C LEU A 204 -4.17 -14.10 13.61
N MET A 205 -3.59 -13.01 13.11
CA MET A 205 -3.18 -11.88 13.95
C MET A 205 -4.40 -11.13 14.49
N ASP A 206 -5.36 -10.82 13.64
CA ASP A 206 -6.66 -10.23 13.99
C ASP A 206 -7.67 -10.55 12.88
N PRO A 207 -8.73 -11.35 13.14
CA PRO A 207 -9.76 -11.64 12.14
C PRO A 207 -10.48 -10.42 11.57
N ALA A 208 -10.45 -9.28 12.28
CA ALA A 208 -11.04 -8.02 11.82
C ALA A 208 -10.18 -7.27 10.79
N ASN A 209 -8.93 -7.69 10.57
CA ASN A 209 -8.12 -7.13 9.50
C ASN A 209 -8.70 -7.52 8.14
N GLU A 210 -8.68 -6.57 7.22
CA GLU A 210 -9.15 -6.74 5.85
C GLU A 210 -7.96 -6.98 4.90
N VAL A 211 -8.15 -7.89 3.97
CA VAL A 211 -7.08 -8.36 3.06
C VAL A 211 -7.47 -8.11 1.62
N VAL A 212 -6.59 -7.42 0.90
CA VAL A 212 -6.73 -7.16 -0.54
C VAL A 212 -5.75 -8.03 -1.31
N ILE A 213 -6.25 -8.92 -2.17
CA ILE A 213 -5.42 -9.72 -3.07
C ILE A 213 -5.22 -9.01 -4.41
N SER A 214 -4.04 -9.15 -5.03
CA SER A 214 -3.79 -8.57 -6.34
C SER A 214 -4.45 -9.40 -7.43
N GLY A 215 -5.47 -8.84 -8.07
CA GLY A 215 -5.97 -9.31 -9.34
C GLY A 215 -5.05 -8.90 -10.49
N SER A 216 -5.51 -9.10 -11.73
CA SER A 216 -4.74 -8.76 -12.94
C SER A 216 -4.32 -7.28 -12.94
N SER A 217 -3.05 -7.04 -13.28
CA SER A 217 -2.48 -5.69 -13.34
C SER A 217 -3.05 -4.85 -14.47
N LEU A 218 -3.49 -5.49 -15.55
CA LEU A 218 -4.15 -4.86 -16.70
C LEU A 218 -5.04 -5.89 -17.41
N TRP A 219 -6.15 -5.44 -17.99
CA TRP A 219 -6.98 -6.29 -18.83
C TRP A 219 -6.30 -6.75 -20.15
N ARG A 220 -5.17 -6.13 -20.51
CA ARG A 220 -4.38 -6.46 -21.72
C ARG A 220 -3.23 -7.44 -21.47
N VAL A 221 -2.95 -7.82 -20.21
CA VAL A 221 -1.93 -8.82 -19.93
C VAL A 221 -2.38 -10.20 -20.43
N LYS A 222 -1.42 -11.02 -20.85
CA LYS A 222 -1.73 -12.34 -21.42
C LYS A 222 -2.40 -13.29 -20.43
N THR A 223 -2.23 -13.04 -19.15
CA THR A 223 -2.77 -13.85 -18.05
C THR A 223 -4.21 -13.50 -17.68
N PHE A 224 -4.76 -12.37 -18.17
CA PHE A 224 -6.17 -12.01 -17.93
C PHE A 224 -7.14 -12.85 -18.77
N PRO A 225 -8.25 -13.36 -18.23
CA PRO A 225 -8.70 -13.32 -16.84
C PRO A 225 -8.30 -14.55 -16.00
N GLU A 226 -7.51 -15.48 -16.56
CA GLU A 226 -7.14 -16.73 -15.86
C GLU A 226 -6.32 -16.48 -14.59
N TRP A 227 -5.57 -15.36 -14.54
CA TRP A 227 -4.89 -14.91 -13.32
C TRP A 227 -5.86 -14.78 -12.15
N ASP A 228 -6.91 -13.99 -12.33
CA ASP A 228 -7.88 -13.70 -11.27
C ASP A 228 -8.56 -14.97 -10.78
N LYS A 229 -8.96 -15.84 -11.71
CA LYS A 229 -9.56 -17.14 -11.41
C LYS A 229 -8.64 -18.00 -10.57
N THR A 230 -7.41 -18.25 -11.04
CA THR A 230 -6.45 -19.14 -10.35
C THR A 230 -6.08 -18.60 -8.97
N VAL A 231 -5.83 -17.30 -8.87
CA VAL A 231 -5.48 -16.64 -7.60
C VAL A 231 -6.63 -16.77 -6.60
N LEU A 232 -7.87 -16.57 -7.03
CA LEU A 232 -9.05 -16.74 -6.17
C LEU A 232 -9.30 -18.20 -5.79
N GLU A 233 -9.08 -19.17 -6.68
CA GLU A 233 -9.16 -20.60 -6.35
C GLU A 233 -8.22 -20.96 -5.17
N HIS A 234 -7.09 -20.27 -5.05
CA HIS A 234 -6.17 -20.47 -3.92
C HIS A 234 -6.56 -19.75 -2.63
N ALA A 235 -7.09 -18.52 -2.70
CA ALA A 235 -7.12 -17.61 -1.56
C ALA A 235 -8.52 -17.10 -1.19
N TYR A 236 -9.58 -17.48 -1.89
CA TYR A 236 -10.94 -16.93 -1.75
C TYR A 236 -11.44 -16.85 -0.30
N ASP A 237 -11.21 -17.90 0.49
CA ASP A 237 -11.70 -17.98 1.87
C ASP A 237 -10.96 -17.06 2.86
N TYR A 238 -9.88 -16.40 2.44
CA TYR A 238 -8.99 -15.61 3.30
C TYR A 238 -8.90 -14.14 2.92
N VAL A 239 -9.53 -13.73 1.82
CA VAL A 239 -9.43 -12.36 1.31
C VAL A 239 -10.79 -11.68 1.29
N ASP A 240 -10.78 -10.35 1.45
CA ASP A 240 -12.00 -9.55 1.50
C ASP A 240 -12.23 -8.79 0.19
N TYR A 241 -11.15 -8.43 -0.50
CA TYR A 241 -11.18 -7.64 -1.73
C TYR A 241 -10.20 -8.16 -2.79
N VAL A 242 -10.53 -7.92 -4.05
CA VAL A 242 -9.62 -8.09 -5.19
C VAL A 242 -9.29 -6.71 -5.75
N SER A 243 -8.01 -6.38 -5.90
CA SER A 243 -7.61 -5.17 -6.60
C SER A 243 -7.61 -5.39 -8.11
N ILE A 244 -8.06 -4.42 -8.85
CA ILE A 244 -7.94 -4.38 -10.32
C ILE A 244 -7.32 -3.03 -10.71
N HIS A 245 -6.45 -3.06 -11.73
CA HIS A 245 -5.80 -1.85 -12.21
C HIS A 245 -6.28 -1.53 -13.62
N ALA A 246 -6.58 -0.26 -13.86
CA ALA A 246 -6.95 0.25 -15.17
C ALA A 246 -6.38 1.65 -15.36
N TYR A 247 -5.80 1.89 -16.53
CA TYR A 247 -5.27 3.18 -16.95
C TYR A 247 -6.09 3.68 -18.15
N TYR A 248 -6.63 4.89 -18.06
CA TYR A 248 -7.50 5.50 -19.06
C TYR A 248 -6.83 6.68 -19.76
#